data_98ee09c73c633b9b9417b0b482b5fd46
#
_entry.id   98ee09c73c633b9b9417b0b482b5fd46
#
_cell.length_a   1.000
_cell.length_b   1.000
_cell.length_c   1.000
_cell.angle_alpha   90.00
_cell.angle_beta   90.00
_cell.angle_gamma   90.00
#
_symmetry.space_group_name_H-M   'P 1'
#
loop_
_entity.id
_entity.type
_entity.pdbx_description
1 polymer ?
#
loop_
_entity_poly.entity_id
_entity_poly.type
_entity_poly.pdbx_seq_one_letter_code
_entity_poly.pdbx_strand_id
1 'polypeptide(L)'
;MISFGNKRSYEDFKKTIPIKSQPIFESIREYCLSLGKNVVEDIRMHRIVFGKSMTFRWFADIAPEENSIIIKIQKNRKESPQVLQIELGQDVTSLKKNLKEAFELI
;
A
#
# COMPACT_ATOMS: atom_id res chain seq x y z
N MET A 1 -21.88 -5.00 3.00
CA MET A 1 -21.64 -4.38 2.71
C MET A 1 -21.67 -3.50 2.70
N ILE A 2 -21.62 -3.28 2.81
CA ILE A 2 -21.66 -2.38 2.83
C ILE A 2 -21.06 -1.61 2.25
N SER A 3 -21.14 -1.74 1.46
CA SER A 3 -20.64 -0.95 0.89
C SER A 3 -21.06 0.07 0.94
N PHE A 4 -20.97 0.50 0.98
CA PHE A 4 -21.19 1.71 1.15
C PHE A 4 -20.91 2.45 -0.09
N GLY A 5 -21.76 3.03 -0.68
CA GLY A 5 -21.69 3.64 -1.97
C GLY A 5 -20.51 4.56 -2.24
N ASN A 6 -19.73 4.86 -1.24
CA ASN A 6 -18.56 5.73 -1.43
C ASN A 6 -17.25 4.99 -1.56
N LYS A 7 -17.30 3.68 -1.79
CA LYS A 7 -16.09 2.92 -2.02
C LYS A 7 -15.43 3.39 -3.32
N ARG A 8 -14.16 3.74 -3.24
CA ARG A 8 -13.41 4.26 -4.38
C ARG A 8 -12.81 3.15 -5.20
N SER A 9 -12.75 3.35 -6.52
CA SER A 9 -12.03 2.44 -7.40
C SER A 9 -10.59 2.88 -7.52
N TYR A 10 -9.71 1.95 -7.89
CA TYR A 10 -8.33 2.31 -8.13
C TYR A 10 -8.22 3.26 -9.33
N GLU A 11 -9.08 3.09 -10.33
CA GLU A 11 -9.06 3.97 -11.49
C GLU A 11 -9.28 5.43 -11.09
N ASP A 12 -10.20 5.67 -10.17
CA ASP A 12 -10.44 7.01 -9.65
C ASP A 12 -9.27 7.51 -8.81
N PHE A 13 -8.73 6.64 -7.96
CA PHE A 13 -7.59 7.00 -7.13
C PHE A 13 -6.37 7.34 -7.97
N LYS A 14 -6.14 6.59 -9.04
CA LYS A 14 -4.99 6.80 -9.92
C LYS A 14 -4.96 8.21 -10.49
N LYS A 15 -6.11 8.80 -10.73
CA LYS A 15 -6.20 10.18 -11.24
C LYS A 15 -5.60 11.19 -10.27
N THR A 16 -5.52 10.84 -9.00
CA THR A 16 -4.95 11.73 -7.98
C THR A 16 -3.45 11.53 -7.81
N ILE A 17 -2.88 10.48 -8.41
CA ILE A 17 -1.45 10.21 -8.29
C ILE A 17 -0.70 11.09 -9.28
N PRO A 18 0.31 11.86 -8.86
CA PRO A 18 1.13 12.61 -9.80
C PRO A 18 1.67 11.69 -10.89
N ILE A 19 1.62 12.15 -12.13
CA ILE A 19 1.97 11.32 -13.28
C ILE A 19 3.34 10.66 -13.12
N LYS A 20 4.32 11.39 -12.63
CA LYS A 20 5.66 10.85 -12.44
C LYS A 20 5.72 9.72 -11.45
N SER A 21 4.80 9.70 -10.49
CA SER A 21 4.78 8.70 -9.42
C SER A 21 3.96 7.47 -9.78
N GLN A 22 3.15 7.53 -10.83
CA GLN A 22 2.25 6.43 -11.16
C GLN A 22 2.96 5.10 -11.39
N PRO A 23 4.05 5.03 -12.17
CA PRO A 23 4.67 3.74 -12.43
C PRO A 23 5.17 3.05 -11.17
N ILE A 24 5.85 3.80 -10.29
CA ILE A 24 6.37 3.19 -9.06
C ILE A 24 5.24 2.85 -8.11
N PHE A 25 4.23 3.70 -8.03
CA PHE A 25 3.06 3.43 -7.17
C PHE A 25 2.36 2.15 -7.62
N GLU A 26 2.13 2.00 -8.92
CA GLU A 26 1.47 0.81 -9.45
C GLU A 26 2.29 -0.44 -9.23
N SER A 27 3.61 -0.36 -9.37
CA SER A 27 4.49 -1.48 -9.12
C SER A 27 4.37 -1.96 -7.67
N ILE A 28 4.36 -1.03 -6.73
CA ILE A 28 4.22 -1.38 -5.31
C ILE A 28 2.84 -1.95 -5.02
N ARG A 29 1.81 -1.34 -5.58
CA ARG A 29 0.44 -1.82 -5.41
C ARG A 29 0.29 -3.25 -5.92
N GLU A 30 0.76 -3.50 -7.12
CA GLU A 30 0.66 -4.84 -7.71
C GLU A 30 1.42 -5.86 -6.89
N TYR A 31 2.58 -5.47 -6.37
CA TYR A 31 3.33 -6.37 -5.53
C TYR A 31 2.55 -6.73 -4.26
N CYS A 32 1.97 -5.75 -3.59
CA CYS A 32 1.18 -6.01 -2.40
C CYS A 32 0.01 -6.96 -2.69
N LEU A 33 -0.68 -6.73 -3.81
CA LEU A 33 -1.79 -7.58 -4.19
C LEU A 33 -1.35 -9.00 -4.53
N SER A 34 -0.11 -9.17 -4.98
CA SER A 34 0.41 -10.48 -5.36
C SER A 34 0.83 -11.34 -4.18
N LEU A 35 0.90 -10.77 -2.97
CA LEU A 35 1.42 -11.48 -1.81
C LEU A 35 0.51 -12.62 -1.34
N GLY A 36 -0.77 -12.55 -1.61
CA GLY A 36 -1.69 -13.62 -1.23
C GLY A 36 -3.09 -13.35 -1.72
N LYS A 37 -3.90 -14.41 -1.77
CA LYS A 37 -5.29 -14.30 -2.22
C LYS A 37 -6.17 -13.58 -1.23
N ASN A 38 -5.72 -13.50 0.02
CA ASN A 38 -6.48 -12.85 1.07
C ASN A 38 -6.07 -11.41 1.33
N VAL A 39 -5.32 -10.81 0.43
CA VAL A 39 -5.01 -9.39 0.53
C VAL A 39 -6.24 -8.57 0.22
N VAL A 40 -6.55 -7.63 1.09
CA VAL A 40 -7.64 -6.69 0.90
C VAL A 40 -7.05 -5.31 0.62
N GLU A 41 -7.55 -4.68 -0.42
CA GLU A 41 -7.14 -3.32 -0.79
C GLU A 41 -8.23 -2.35 -0.34
N ASP A 42 -7.88 -1.44 0.57
CA ASP A 42 -8.79 -0.42 1.07
C ASP A 42 -8.35 0.93 0.53
N ILE A 43 -9.08 1.43 -0.47
CA ILE A 43 -8.73 2.68 -1.16
C ILE A 43 -9.40 3.84 -0.44
N ARG A 44 -8.58 4.72 0.11
CA ARG A 44 -9.04 5.91 0.82
C ARG A 44 -8.77 7.16 -0.01
N MET A 45 -9.16 8.31 0.49
CA MET A 45 -9.05 9.53 -0.30
C MET A 45 -7.62 9.84 -0.73
N HIS A 46 -6.64 9.69 0.17
CA HIS A 46 -5.26 10.09 -0.11
C HIS A 46 -4.27 8.95 -0.01
N ARG A 47 -4.72 7.72 0.22
CA ARG A 47 -3.82 6.58 0.39
C ARG A 47 -4.57 5.27 0.18
N ILE A 48 -3.80 4.22 0.00
CA ILE A 48 -4.35 2.86 -0.09
C ILE A 48 -3.73 2.03 1.02
N VAL A 49 -4.58 1.32 1.76
CA VAL A 49 -4.16 0.45 2.86
C VAL A 49 -4.37 -0.99 2.44
N PHE A 50 -3.35 -1.83 2.65
CA PHE A 50 -3.44 -3.26 2.34
C PHE A 50 -3.41 -4.06 3.62
N GLY A 51 -4.29 -5.06 3.72
CA GLY A 51 -4.37 -5.91 4.89
C GLY A 51 -4.79 -7.31 4.54
N LYS A 52 -4.93 -8.13 5.57
CA LYS A 52 -5.43 -9.51 5.42
C LYS A 52 -6.91 -9.56 5.75
N SER A 53 -7.70 -10.18 4.87
CA SER A 53 -9.15 -10.16 4.97
C SER A 53 -9.70 -10.77 6.26
N MET A 54 -9.12 -11.85 6.73
CA MET A 54 -9.66 -12.56 7.90
C MET A 54 -9.37 -11.86 9.22
N THR A 55 -8.35 -11.05 9.26
CA THR A 55 -7.92 -10.43 10.51
C THR A 55 -8.12 -8.92 10.53
N PHE A 56 -8.38 -8.33 9.37
CA PHE A 56 -8.43 -6.88 9.18
C PHE A 56 -7.15 -6.20 9.65
N ARG A 57 -6.05 -6.95 9.69
CA ARG A 57 -4.76 -6.38 10.07
C ARG A 57 -4.09 -5.84 8.84
N TRP A 58 -3.76 -4.56 8.89
CA TRP A 58 -3.07 -3.95 7.76
C TRP A 58 -1.57 -4.19 7.88
N PHE A 59 -0.90 -4.31 6.74
CA PHE A 59 0.55 -4.45 6.70
C PHE A 59 1.22 -3.34 5.89
N ALA A 60 0.49 -2.65 5.05
CA ALA A 60 1.04 -1.58 4.23
C ALA A 60 0.04 -0.46 4.06
N ASP A 61 0.55 0.78 4.07
CA ASP A 61 -0.24 2.00 3.87
C ASP A 61 0.59 2.85 2.92
N ILE A 62 0.08 3.09 1.71
CA ILE A 62 0.84 3.70 0.64
C ILE A 62 0.17 5.01 0.23
N ALA A 63 0.91 6.11 0.36
CA ALA A 63 0.41 7.43 -0.01
C ALA A 63 1.31 8.07 -1.06
N PRO A 64 0.76 8.48 -2.22
CA PRO A 64 1.57 9.14 -3.23
C PRO A 64 1.81 10.60 -2.87
N GLU A 65 3.01 11.08 -3.19
CA GLU A 65 3.37 12.48 -3.07
C GLU A 65 3.92 12.95 -4.41
N GLU A 66 4.24 14.21 -4.50
CA GLU A 66 4.60 14.80 -5.79
C GLU A 66 5.82 14.12 -6.43
N ASN A 67 6.87 13.88 -5.64
CA ASN A 67 8.10 13.28 -6.14
C ASN A 67 8.51 12.04 -5.36
N SER A 68 7.61 11.45 -4.59
CA SER A 68 7.95 10.31 -3.77
C SER A 68 6.68 9.56 -3.36
N ILE A 69 6.87 8.44 -2.69
CA ILE A 69 5.77 7.68 -2.12
C ILE A 69 6.09 7.42 -0.66
N ILE A 70 5.15 7.71 0.21
CA ILE A 70 5.29 7.45 1.64
C ILE A 70 4.66 6.11 1.94
N ILE A 71 5.41 5.22 2.54
CA ILE A 71 4.94 3.88 2.85
C ILE A 71 5.09 3.61 4.33
N LYS A 72 4.01 3.16 4.96
CA LYS A 72 4.05 2.69 6.33
C LYS A 72 3.91 1.18 6.31
N ILE A 73 4.80 0.51 7.02
CA ILE A 73 4.83 -0.96 7.06
C ILE A 73 4.62 -1.40 8.51
N GLN A 74 3.60 -2.21 8.72
CA GLN A 74 3.24 -2.70 10.05
C GLN A 74 3.56 -4.20 10.13
N LYS A 75 4.55 -4.56 10.92
CA LYS A 75 4.93 -5.96 11.11
C LYS A 75 4.40 -6.54 12.41
N ASN A 76 4.08 -5.69 13.38
CA ASN A 76 3.73 -6.13 14.71
C ASN A 76 2.83 -5.08 15.35
N ARG A 77 1.72 -5.53 15.95
CA ARG A 77 0.79 -4.60 16.60
C ARG A 77 1.41 -3.81 17.74
N LYS A 78 2.43 -4.38 18.39
CA LYS A 78 3.04 -3.77 19.56
C LYS A 78 4.06 -2.71 19.22
N GLU A 79 4.45 -2.63 17.96
CA GLU A 79 5.46 -1.68 17.51
C GLU A 79 4.84 -0.61 16.63
N SER A 80 5.47 0.55 16.63
CA SER A 80 5.06 1.60 15.69
C SER A 80 5.35 1.18 14.27
N PRO A 81 4.53 1.59 13.30
CA PRO A 81 4.82 1.29 11.90
C PRO A 81 6.15 1.90 11.47
N GLN A 82 6.84 1.18 10.60
CA GLN A 82 8.02 1.73 9.94
C GLN A 82 7.56 2.67 8.83
N VAL A 83 8.09 3.87 8.79
CA VAL A 83 7.72 4.85 7.76
C VAL A 83 8.90 5.03 6.81
N LEU A 84 8.66 4.83 5.52
CA LEU A 84 9.67 4.95 4.49
C LEU A 84 9.22 5.96 3.45
N GLN A 85 10.16 6.74 2.95
CA GLN A 85 9.91 7.62 1.81
C GLN A 85 10.69 7.07 0.64
N ILE A 86 9.98 6.70 -0.42
CA ILE A 86 10.57 6.11 -1.62
C ILE A 86 10.64 7.18 -2.70
N GLU A 87 11.84 7.52 -3.10
CA GLU A 87 12.06 8.51 -4.15
C GLU A 87 11.85 7.89 -5.52
N LEU A 88 11.48 8.72 -6.49
CA LEU A 88 11.32 8.25 -7.86
C LEU A 88 12.67 7.74 -8.37
N GLY A 89 12.65 6.60 -9.05
CA GLY A 89 13.86 5.98 -9.56
C GLY A 89 14.62 5.15 -8.56
N GLN A 90 14.18 5.12 -7.30
CA GLN A 90 14.84 4.34 -6.27
C GLN A 90 14.57 2.84 -6.49
N ASP A 91 15.57 2.01 -6.20
CA ASP A 91 15.39 0.57 -6.23
C ASP A 91 14.47 0.13 -5.10
N VAL A 92 13.43 -0.62 -5.44
CA VAL A 92 12.43 -1.04 -4.44
C VAL A 92 12.58 -2.50 -4.02
N THR A 93 13.71 -3.13 -4.31
CA THR A 93 13.94 -4.53 -3.94
C THR A 93 13.84 -4.74 -2.43
N SER A 94 14.52 -3.88 -1.65
CA SER A 94 14.46 -3.97 -0.20
C SER A 94 13.07 -3.69 0.33
N LEU A 95 12.36 -2.75 -0.28
CA LEU A 95 10.99 -2.44 0.09
C LEU A 95 10.09 -3.66 -0.09
N LYS A 96 10.21 -4.33 -1.24
CA LYS A 96 9.39 -5.52 -1.51
C LYS A 96 9.65 -6.61 -0.50
N LYS A 97 10.91 -6.81 -0.11
CA LYS A 97 11.25 -7.78 0.91
C LYS A 97 10.59 -7.43 2.25
N ASN A 98 10.63 -6.17 2.64
CA ASN A 98 10.00 -5.71 3.88
C ASN A 98 8.48 -5.91 3.85
N LEU A 99 7.85 -5.64 2.72
CA LEU A 99 6.41 -5.81 2.57
C LEU A 99 6.02 -7.28 2.70
N LYS A 100 6.79 -8.17 2.08
CA LYS A 100 6.54 -9.60 2.18
C LYS A 100 6.66 -10.08 3.62
N GLU A 101 7.71 -9.64 4.33
CA GLU A 101 7.89 -10.00 5.73
C GLU A 101 6.71 -9.53 6.58
N ALA A 102 6.29 -8.29 6.37
CA ALA A 102 5.16 -7.75 7.13
C ALA A 102 3.89 -8.57 6.88
N PHE A 103 3.63 -8.88 5.62
CA PHE A 103 2.48 -9.69 5.25
C PHE A 103 2.52 -11.06 5.96
N GLU A 104 3.70 -11.68 6.00
CA GLU A 104 3.83 -13.01 6.60
C GLU A 104 3.69 -12.98 8.12
N LEU A 105 4.08 -11.87 8.75
CA LEU A 105 4.07 -11.77 10.20
C LEU A 105 2.72 -11.43 10.82
N ILE A 106 1.81 -10.86 10.06
CA ILE A 106 0.51 -10.47 10.62
C ILE A 106 -0.61 -11.46 10.29
#